data_b99bed9d71d2e5073f598db49531185f
#
_entry.id   b99bed9d71d2e5073f598db49531185f
#
_cell.length_a   1.000
_cell.length_b   1.000
_cell.length_c   1.000
_cell.angle_alpha   90.00
_cell.angle_beta   90.00
_cell.angle_gamma   90.00
#
_symmetry.space_group_name_H-M   'P 1'
#
loop_
_entity.id
_entity.type
_entity.pdbx_description
1 polymer ?
#
loop_
_entity_poly.entity_id
_entity_poly.type
_entity_poly.pdbx_seq_one_letter_code
_entity_poly.pdbx_strand_id
1 'polypeptide(L)'
;MAPPGAVRLFGERLLPVCSPGLAVDRARPLKRPEDLARHVLLHIDDERGRFPWLNWSVWLAANGIDEIESAGSLRFNHFDQVMQAALDGQGVALGRVPLIDSLLAQGRLVAPFPNRYATTRSYFIVRGTISALRPEAQAFIDWLIEEAAAESALDVSGEPKPARKPRRTKR
;
A
#
# COMPACT_ATOMS: atom_id res chain seq x y z
N MET A 1 -19.27 0.74 -4.28
CA MET A 1 -19.99 -0.34 -4.98
C MET A 1 -19.30 -0.59 -6.31
N ALA A 2 -19.06 -1.85 -6.69
CA ALA A 2 -18.42 -2.17 -7.96
C ALA A 2 -19.39 -1.88 -9.13
N PRO A 3 -18.91 -1.39 -10.30
CA PRO A 3 -19.73 -1.25 -11.49
C PRO A 3 -20.29 -2.60 -11.96
N PRO A 4 -21.45 -2.64 -12.65
CA PRO A 4 -21.96 -3.87 -13.22
C PRO A 4 -20.95 -4.52 -14.17
N GLY A 5 -20.74 -5.84 -14.06
CA GLY A 5 -19.79 -6.57 -14.89
C GLY A 5 -18.31 -6.37 -14.56
N ALA A 6 -17.99 -5.66 -13.47
CA ALA A 6 -16.62 -5.52 -12.99
C ALA A 6 -16.11 -6.81 -12.34
N VAL A 7 -14.90 -7.21 -12.69
CA VAL A 7 -14.20 -8.34 -12.07
C VAL A 7 -13.26 -7.81 -10.99
N ARG A 8 -13.42 -8.28 -9.73
CA ARG A 8 -12.52 -7.89 -8.64
C ARG A 8 -11.18 -8.60 -8.79
N LEU A 9 -10.10 -7.83 -8.68
CA LEU A 9 -8.73 -8.36 -8.65
C LEU A 9 -8.26 -8.62 -7.21
N PHE A 10 -8.09 -7.57 -6.44
CA PHE A 10 -7.59 -7.66 -5.05
C PHE A 10 -8.14 -6.51 -4.20
N GLY A 11 -8.07 -6.70 -2.88
CA GLY A 11 -8.37 -5.66 -1.90
C GLY A 11 -7.18 -4.75 -1.64
N GLU A 12 -7.42 -3.68 -0.89
CA GLU A 12 -6.38 -2.76 -0.45
C GLU A 12 -6.24 -2.83 1.07
N ARG A 13 -5.00 -2.84 1.54
CA ARG A 13 -4.67 -2.70 2.96
C ARG A 13 -3.68 -1.56 3.15
N LEU A 14 -3.81 -0.88 4.28
CA LEU A 14 -2.89 0.17 4.69
C LEU A 14 -2.04 -0.32 5.86
N LEU A 15 -0.76 0.02 5.81
CA LEU A 15 0.15 -0.19 6.93
C LEU A 15 1.18 0.95 6.98
N PRO A 16 1.63 1.34 8.19
CA PRO A 16 2.72 2.27 8.33
C PRO A 16 4.00 1.68 7.74
N VAL A 17 4.71 2.50 6.97
CA VAL A 17 6.00 2.13 6.36
C VAL A 17 6.98 3.28 6.45
N CYS A 18 8.27 2.94 6.54
CA CYS A 18 9.36 3.90 6.54
C CYS A 18 10.62 3.26 5.97
N SER A 19 11.68 4.06 5.80
CA SER A 19 12.99 3.52 5.46
C SER A 19 13.55 2.65 6.59
N PRO A 20 14.38 1.63 6.28
CA PRO A 20 15.03 0.80 7.31
C PRO A 20 15.83 1.62 8.32
N GLY A 21 16.53 2.67 7.87
CA GLY A 21 17.31 3.54 8.74
C GLY A 21 16.47 4.24 9.82
N LEU A 22 15.26 4.68 9.45
CA LEU A 22 14.35 5.32 10.39
C LEU A 22 13.78 4.31 11.39
N ALA A 23 13.49 3.08 10.95
CA ALA A 23 12.95 2.02 11.82
C ALA A 23 13.93 1.56 12.91
N VAL A 24 15.24 1.63 12.66
CA VAL A 24 16.28 1.21 13.60
C VAL A 24 16.89 2.36 14.40
N ASP A 25 16.39 3.58 14.24
CA ASP A 25 16.88 4.75 14.99
C ASP A 25 16.64 4.58 16.49
N ARG A 26 17.74 4.40 17.24
CA ARG A 26 17.68 4.18 18.71
C ARG A 26 17.28 5.44 19.47
N ALA A 27 17.50 6.62 18.93
CA ALA A 27 17.13 7.88 19.55
C ALA A 27 15.61 8.12 19.49
N ARG A 28 14.97 7.59 18.45
CA ARG A 28 13.53 7.69 18.22
C ARG A 28 12.98 6.31 17.86
N PRO A 29 12.83 5.39 18.82
CA PRO A 29 12.34 4.04 18.55
C PRO A 29 10.94 4.09 17.93
N LEU A 30 10.69 3.20 16.95
CA LEU A 30 9.42 3.05 16.26
C LEU A 30 8.99 1.57 16.35
N LYS A 31 8.51 1.17 17.53
CA LYS A 31 8.17 -0.24 17.85
C LYS A 31 6.68 -0.47 17.98
N ARG A 32 5.91 0.55 18.28
CA ARG A 32 4.47 0.51 18.50
C ARG A 32 3.83 1.79 17.92
N PRO A 33 2.53 1.75 17.61
CA PRO A 33 1.86 2.88 16.97
C PRO A 33 1.99 4.21 17.71
N GLU A 34 2.01 4.21 19.05
CA GLU A 34 2.14 5.43 19.85
C GLU A 34 3.48 6.13 19.65
N ASP A 35 4.51 5.40 19.21
CA ASP A 35 5.82 5.98 18.90
C ASP A 35 5.77 6.93 17.69
N LEU A 36 4.71 6.87 16.86
CA LEU A 36 4.46 7.81 15.76
C LEU A 36 4.47 9.27 16.22
N ALA A 37 4.13 9.56 17.47
CA ALA A 37 4.22 10.90 18.06
C ALA A 37 5.61 11.53 17.95
N ARG A 38 6.67 10.71 17.84
CA ARG A 38 8.06 11.16 17.77
C ARG A 38 8.59 11.29 16.34
N HIS A 39 7.74 11.03 15.35
CA HIS A 39 8.12 10.98 13.94
C HIS A 39 7.31 11.98 13.12
N VAL A 40 7.88 12.37 11.98
CA VAL A 40 7.17 13.11 10.94
C VAL A 40 6.20 12.15 10.26
N LEU A 41 4.93 12.53 10.14
CA LEU A 41 3.95 11.77 9.37
C LEU A 41 3.84 12.34 7.95
N LEU A 42 3.91 11.44 6.98
CA LEU A 42 3.76 11.77 5.58
C LEU A 42 2.31 11.57 5.17
N HIS A 43 1.72 12.60 4.58
CA HIS A 43 0.31 12.62 4.21
C HIS A 43 0.16 12.77 2.70
N ILE A 44 -0.88 12.14 2.17
CA ILE A 44 -1.39 12.54 0.87
C ILE A 44 -2.33 13.73 1.08
N ASP A 45 -2.15 14.78 0.30
CA ASP A 45 -3.04 15.93 0.32
C ASP A 45 -4.28 15.61 -0.51
N ASP A 46 -5.42 15.56 0.15
CA ASP A 46 -6.70 15.20 -0.46
C ASP A 46 -7.73 16.32 -0.31
N GLU A 47 -7.38 17.48 -0.86
CA GLU A 47 -8.27 18.66 -0.85
C GLU A 47 -9.69 18.38 -1.37
N ARG A 48 -9.84 17.37 -2.22
CA ARG A 48 -11.12 17.00 -2.83
C ARG A 48 -11.82 15.82 -2.14
N GLY A 49 -11.29 15.30 -1.05
CA GLY A 49 -11.85 14.14 -0.34
C GLY A 49 -11.97 12.87 -1.19
N ARG A 50 -11.05 12.66 -2.16
CA ARG A 50 -11.07 11.49 -3.04
C ARG A 50 -10.52 10.23 -2.38
N PHE A 51 -9.66 10.41 -1.36
CA PHE A 51 -8.94 9.34 -0.69
C PHE A 51 -9.05 9.43 0.84
N PRO A 52 -10.26 9.60 1.41
CA PRO A 52 -10.43 9.83 2.85
C PRO A 52 -9.89 8.69 3.69
N TRP A 53 -9.82 7.47 3.15
CA TRP A 53 -9.26 6.29 3.84
C TRP A 53 -7.73 6.32 3.95
N LEU A 54 -7.02 7.14 3.14
CA LEU A 54 -5.57 7.34 3.21
C LEU A 54 -5.16 8.37 4.26
N ASN A 55 -5.99 8.55 5.28
CA ASN A 55 -5.75 9.49 6.35
C ASN A 55 -5.25 8.76 7.61
N TRP A 56 -4.28 9.33 8.26
CA TRP A 56 -3.74 8.82 9.51
C TRP A 56 -4.80 8.68 10.61
N SER A 57 -5.72 9.65 10.75
CA SER A 57 -6.80 9.56 11.73
C SER A 57 -7.70 8.34 11.50
N VAL A 58 -7.98 7.99 10.25
CA VAL A 58 -8.77 6.79 9.91
C VAL A 58 -8.00 5.51 10.28
N TRP A 59 -6.69 5.47 9.99
CA TRP A 59 -5.87 4.31 10.32
C TRP A 59 -5.72 4.14 11.84
N LEU A 60 -5.48 5.22 12.58
CA LEU A 60 -5.37 5.22 14.04
C LEU A 60 -6.67 4.72 14.68
N ALA A 61 -7.81 5.32 14.31
CA ALA A 61 -9.12 4.92 14.82
C ALA A 61 -9.44 3.45 14.53
N ALA A 62 -9.12 2.95 13.33
CA ALA A 62 -9.33 1.55 12.95
C ALA A 62 -8.47 0.57 13.78
N ASN A 63 -7.37 1.03 14.36
CA ASN A 63 -6.50 0.25 15.25
C ASN A 63 -6.76 0.53 16.73
N GLY A 64 -7.83 1.28 17.07
CA GLY A 64 -8.19 1.59 18.46
C GLY A 64 -7.19 2.54 19.15
N ILE A 65 -6.51 3.38 18.38
CA ILE A 65 -5.50 4.31 18.87
C ILE A 65 -6.08 5.71 18.80
N ASP A 66 -5.91 6.45 19.89
CA ASP A 66 -6.31 7.85 19.97
C ASP A 66 -5.52 8.73 18.99
N GLU A 67 -6.01 9.92 18.73
CA GLU A 67 -5.32 10.88 17.89
C GLU A 67 -3.92 11.17 18.45
N ILE A 68 -2.92 11.14 17.57
CA ILE A 68 -1.51 11.34 17.92
C ILE A 68 -1.08 12.70 17.36
N GLU A 69 -0.55 13.55 18.23
CA GLU A 69 0.19 14.73 17.83
C GLU A 69 1.60 14.31 17.40
N SER A 70 1.87 14.34 16.11
CA SER A 70 3.16 13.93 15.53
C SER A 70 4.22 15.01 15.68
N ALA A 71 5.49 14.65 15.61
CA ALA A 71 6.62 15.60 15.64
C ALA A 71 6.61 16.57 14.45
N GLY A 72 5.83 16.30 13.42
CA GLY A 72 5.64 17.15 12.25
C GLY A 72 4.85 16.43 11.16
N SER A 73 4.49 17.17 10.13
CA SER A 73 3.79 16.60 8.98
C SER A 73 4.32 17.16 7.66
N LEU A 74 4.45 16.30 6.65
CA LEU A 74 4.70 16.68 5.27
C LEU A 74 3.51 16.21 4.41
N ARG A 75 3.07 17.06 3.49
CA ARG A 75 1.93 16.79 2.62
C ARG A 75 2.37 16.78 1.16
N PHE A 76 1.83 15.85 0.39
CA PHE A 76 2.16 15.65 -1.02
C PHE A 76 0.89 15.40 -1.82
N ASN A 77 0.85 15.85 -3.06
CA ASN A 77 -0.33 15.69 -3.92
C ASN A 77 -0.42 14.31 -4.58
N HIS A 78 0.70 13.55 -4.59
CA HIS A 78 0.81 12.27 -5.27
C HIS A 78 1.34 11.19 -4.35
N PHE A 79 0.80 9.97 -4.47
CA PHE A 79 1.17 8.83 -3.64
C PHE A 79 2.63 8.40 -3.84
N ASP A 80 3.15 8.46 -5.06
CA ASP A 80 4.54 8.16 -5.38
C ASP A 80 5.53 9.11 -4.68
N GLN A 81 5.19 10.40 -4.55
CA GLN A 81 5.99 11.36 -3.79
C GLN A 81 6.01 11.03 -2.29
N VAL A 82 4.86 10.61 -1.73
CA VAL A 82 4.80 10.14 -0.34
C VAL A 82 5.72 8.94 -0.14
N MET A 83 5.69 7.98 -1.07
CA MET A 83 6.56 6.78 -0.99
C MET A 83 8.03 7.15 -1.16
N GLN A 84 8.36 8.09 -2.06
CA GLN A 84 9.74 8.55 -2.20
C GLN A 84 10.25 9.24 -0.93
N ALA A 85 9.46 10.11 -0.32
CA ALA A 85 9.80 10.74 0.96
C ALA A 85 10.03 9.71 2.08
N ALA A 86 9.22 8.63 2.12
CA ALA A 86 9.41 7.54 3.07
C ALA A 86 10.71 6.77 2.81
N LEU A 87 11.04 6.48 1.54
CA LEU A 87 12.30 5.85 1.12
C LEU A 87 13.52 6.68 1.53
N ASP A 88 13.41 8.00 1.41
CA ASP A 88 14.46 8.95 1.77
C ASP A 88 14.57 9.21 3.29
N GLY A 89 13.75 8.51 4.10
CA GLY A 89 13.79 8.60 5.56
C GLY A 89 13.20 9.89 6.14
N GLN A 90 12.40 10.64 5.37
CA GLN A 90 11.80 11.91 5.82
C GLN A 90 10.67 11.72 6.84
N GLY A 91 10.12 10.49 6.95
CA GLY A 91 9.05 10.20 7.90
C GLY A 91 8.42 8.83 7.69
N VAL A 92 7.28 8.65 8.34
CA VAL A 92 6.45 7.44 8.26
C VAL A 92 5.24 7.72 7.37
N ALA A 93 4.97 6.83 6.44
CA ALA A 93 3.86 6.93 5.49
C ALA A 93 2.84 5.82 5.70
N LEU A 94 1.60 6.01 5.22
CA LEU A 94 0.64 4.91 5.03
C LEU A 94 0.88 4.29 3.65
N GLY A 95 1.49 3.12 3.65
CA GLY A 95 1.71 2.33 2.45
C GLY A 95 0.45 1.56 2.05
N ARG A 96 0.22 1.45 0.74
CA ARG A 96 -0.93 0.74 0.14
C ARG A 96 -0.48 -0.62 -0.39
N VAL A 97 -0.89 -1.68 0.26
CA VAL A 97 -0.63 -3.06 -0.20
C VAL A 97 -1.78 -3.47 -1.14
N PRO A 98 -1.49 -4.02 -2.34
CA PRO A 98 -0.21 -4.56 -2.79
C PRO A 98 0.72 -3.58 -3.55
N LEU A 99 0.39 -2.31 -3.71
CA LEU A 99 1.17 -1.37 -4.55
C LEU A 99 2.64 -1.23 -4.14
N ILE A 100 2.94 -1.45 -2.85
CA ILE A 100 4.29 -1.30 -2.30
C ILE A 100 4.99 -2.64 -2.00
N ASP A 101 4.39 -3.76 -2.37
CA ASP A 101 4.93 -5.10 -2.04
C ASP A 101 6.36 -5.30 -2.56
N SER A 102 6.66 -4.78 -3.74
CA SER A 102 8.03 -4.84 -4.27
C SER A 102 9.04 -4.08 -3.43
N LEU A 103 8.64 -2.93 -2.85
CA LEU A 103 9.52 -2.13 -1.98
C LEU A 103 9.75 -2.82 -0.63
N LEU A 104 8.72 -3.49 -0.09
CA LEU A 104 8.82 -4.28 1.13
C LEU A 104 9.68 -5.53 0.89
N ALA A 105 9.45 -6.27 -0.21
CA ALA A 105 10.22 -7.46 -0.55
C ALA A 105 11.71 -7.18 -0.81
N GLN A 106 12.04 -5.99 -1.32
CA GLN A 106 13.41 -5.53 -1.53
C GLN A 106 14.05 -4.97 -0.25
N GLY A 107 13.30 -4.85 0.84
CA GLY A 107 13.78 -4.24 2.08
C GLY A 107 14.06 -2.73 1.96
N ARG A 108 13.56 -2.07 0.91
CA ARG A 108 13.70 -0.61 0.71
C ARG A 108 12.75 0.17 1.61
N LEU A 109 11.58 -0.39 1.88
CA LEU A 109 10.67 0.03 2.93
C LEU A 109 10.50 -1.12 3.93
N VAL A 110 10.22 -0.77 5.17
CA VAL A 110 9.87 -1.72 6.22
C VAL A 110 8.59 -1.27 6.91
N ALA A 111 7.81 -2.23 7.39
CA ALA A 111 6.68 -1.98 8.27
C ALA A 111 7.17 -2.12 9.72
N PRO A 112 7.29 -1.05 10.50
CA PRO A 112 7.90 -1.08 11.83
C PRO A 112 7.06 -1.86 12.84
N PHE A 113 5.75 -1.97 12.60
CA PHE A 113 4.83 -2.76 13.41
C PHE A 113 3.72 -3.37 12.52
N PRO A 114 3.10 -4.50 12.96
CA PRO A 114 2.23 -5.30 12.10
C PRO A 114 0.81 -4.77 11.95
N ASN A 115 0.48 -3.63 12.55
CA ASN A 115 -0.85 -3.07 12.53
C ASN A 115 -1.27 -2.73 11.09
N ARG A 116 -2.27 -3.43 10.59
CA ARG A 116 -2.80 -3.28 9.25
C ARG A 116 -4.26 -2.84 9.31
N TYR A 117 -4.65 -2.00 8.40
CA TYR A 117 -6.05 -1.62 8.20
C TYR A 117 -6.52 -2.12 6.83
N ALA A 118 -7.46 -3.07 6.83
CA ALA A 118 -8.11 -3.52 5.61
C ALA A 118 -9.18 -2.49 5.20
N THR A 119 -8.95 -1.81 4.09
CA THR A 119 -9.94 -0.85 3.56
C THR A 119 -11.11 -1.59 2.91
N THR A 120 -12.22 -0.91 2.72
CA THR A 120 -13.33 -1.43 1.90
C THR A 120 -13.08 -1.30 0.40
N ARG A 121 -11.90 -0.82 0.02
CA ARG A 121 -11.50 -0.60 -1.37
C ARG A 121 -10.93 -1.86 -1.99
N SER A 122 -11.15 -1.96 -3.30
CA SER A 122 -10.62 -3.05 -4.12
C SER A 122 -10.35 -2.53 -5.52
N TYR A 123 -9.46 -3.23 -6.20
CA TYR A 123 -9.17 -2.97 -7.60
C TYR A 123 -10.05 -3.86 -8.46
N PHE A 124 -10.57 -3.29 -9.54
CA PHE A 124 -11.48 -3.97 -10.44
C PHE A 124 -11.06 -3.79 -11.89
N ILE A 125 -11.26 -4.81 -12.70
CA ILE A 125 -11.26 -4.68 -14.15
C ILE A 125 -12.66 -4.28 -14.57
N VAL A 126 -12.77 -3.19 -15.32
CA VAL A 126 -14.01 -2.75 -15.95
C VAL A 126 -13.83 -2.85 -17.45
N ARG A 127 -14.68 -3.64 -18.11
CA ARG A 127 -14.66 -3.78 -19.56
C ARG A 127 -15.35 -2.61 -20.22
N GLY A 128 -14.69 -1.95 -21.17
CA GLY A 128 -15.37 -1.05 -22.09
C GLY A 128 -16.22 -1.83 -23.10
N THR A 129 -17.28 -1.24 -23.60
CA THR A 129 -18.21 -1.88 -24.56
C THR A 129 -17.52 -2.38 -25.84
N ILE A 130 -16.48 -1.70 -26.30
CA ILE A 130 -15.73 -2.06 -27.52
C ILE A 130 -14.73 -3.21 -27.26
N SER A 131 -14.12 -3.25 -26.07
CA SER A 131 -13.12 -4.28 -25.71
C SER A 131 -13.74 -5.65 -25.42
N ALA A 132 -15.03 -5.71 -25.12
CA ALA A 132 -15.74 -6.97 -24.85
C ALA A 132 -15.77 -7.95 -26.05
N LEU A 133 -15.45 -7.46 -27.27
CA LEU A 133 -15.50 -8.23 -28.51
C LEU A 133 -14.12 -8.68 -29.02
N ARG A 134 -13.02 -8.37 -28.29
CA ARG A 134 -11.66 -8.68 -28.76
C ARG A 134 -11.07 -9.86 -27.98
N PRO A 135 -10.68 -10.96 -28.65
CA PRO A 135 -10.06 -12.13 -28.00
C PRO A 135 -8.79 -11.77 -27.19
N GLU A 136 -7.99 -10.81 -27.68
CA GLU A 136 -6.76 -10.37 -27.05
C GLU A 136 -7.05 -9.67 -25.72
N ALA A 137 -8.14 -8.88 -25.65
CA ALA A 137 -8.57 -8.24 -24.41
C ALA A 137 -9.03 -9.27 -23.36
N GLN A 138 -9.69 -10.36 -23.80
CA GLN A 138 -10.08 -11.44 -22.91
C GLN A 138 -8.85 -12.17 -22.36
N ALA A 139 -7.89 -12.53 -23.22
CA ALA A 139 -6.66 -13.18 -22.82
C ALA A 139 -5.85 -12.35 -21.80
N PHE A 140 -5.82 -11.01 -21.99
CA PHE A 140 -5.18 -10.09 -21.04
C PHE A 140 -5.91 -10.04 -19.70
N ILE A 141 -7.24 -10.03 -19.71
CA ILE A 141 -8.06 -10.06 -18.49
C ILE A 141 -7.84 -11.35 -17.71
N ASP A 142 -7.84 -12.50 -18.40
CA ASP A 142 -7.64 -13.80 -17.78
C ASP A 142 -6.24 -13.88 -17.14
N TRP A 143 -5.22 -13.38 -17.81
CA TRP A 143 -3.87 -13.27 -17.27
C TRP A 143 -3.81 -12.36 -16.02
N LEU A 144 -4.48 -11.19 -16.04
CA LEU A 144 -4.54 -10.30 -14.88
C LEU A 144 -5.23 -10.96 -13.67
N ILE A 145 -6.29 -11.74 -13.90
CA ILE A 145 -6.99 -12.49 -12.85
C ILE A 145 -6.08 -13.55 -12.24
N GLU A 146 -5.36 -14.29 -13.08
CA GLU A 146 -4.40 -15.30 -12.63
C GLU A 146 -3.25 -14.68 -11.81
N GLU A 147 -2.66 -13.58 -12.27
CA GLU A 147 -1.61 -12.87 -11.53
C GLU A 147 -2.12 -12.32 -10.20
N ALA A 148 -3.33 -11.74 -10.18
CA ALA A 148 -3.94 -11.23 -8.96
C ALA A 148 -4.28 -12.35 -7.94
N ALA A 149 -4.70 -13.51 -8.40
CA ALA A 149 -4.96 -14.67 -7.55
C ALA A 149 -3.67 -15.23 -6.96
N ALA A 150 -2.60 -15.31 -7.75
CA ALA A 150 -1.27 -15.73 -7.30
C ALA A 150 -0.70 -14.80 -6.23
N GLU A 151 -0.91 -13.48 -6.38
CA GLU A 151 -0.53 -12.46 -5.41
C GLU A 151 -1.31 -12.63 -4.08
N SER A 152 -2.63 -12.81 -4.17
CA SER A 152 -3.51 -12.96 -3.01
C SER A 152 -3.23 -14.24 -2.20
N ALA A 153 -2.87 -15.34 -2.85
CA ALA A 153 -2.55 -16.61 -2.20
C ALA A 153 -1.27 -16.53 -1.35
N LEU A 154 -0.30 -15.71 -1.75
CA LEU A 154 0.96 -15.51 -1.03
C LEU A 154 0.81 -14.62 0.21
N ASP A 155 -0.26 -13.84 0.29
CA ASP A 155 -0.52 -12.89 1.37
C ASP A 155 -1.18 -13.55 2.62
N VAL A 156 -1.79 -14.71 2.46
CA VAL A 156 -2.45 -15.46 3.56
C VAL A 156 -1.44 -16.09 4.51
N SER A 157 -0.20 -16.34 4.06
CA SER A 157 0.83 -17.04 4.83
C SER A 157 1.65 -16.15 5.78
N GLY A 158 1.54 -14.82 5.71
CA GLY A 158 2.21 -13.90 6.65
C GLY A 158 3.74 -13.85 6.58
N GLU A 159 4.35 -14.58 5.66
CA GLU A 159 5.81 -14.62 5.49
C GLU A 159 6.30 -13.60 4.45
N PRO A 160 7.49 -13.00 4.65
CA PRO A 160 8.07 -12.10 3.66
C PRO A 160 8.42 -12.88 2.39
N LYS A 161 7.92 -12.39 1.26
CA LYS A 161 8.08 -12.95 -0.07
C LYS A 161 9.55 -12.97 -0.49
N PRO A 162 10.14 -14.12 -0.92
CA PRO A 162 11.45 -14.11 -1.55
C PRO A 162 11.39 -13.38 -2.90
N ALA A 163 12.41 -12.55 -3.17
CA ALA A 163 12.49 -11.77 -4.41
C ALA A 163 12.31 -12.65 -5.66
N ARG A 164 11.30 -12.34 -6.45
CA ARG A 164 10.97 -13.06 -7.70
C ARG A 164 12.08 -12.81 -8.74
N LYS A 165 12.77 -13.87 -9.18
CA LYS A 165 13.74 -13.78 -10.28
C LYS A 165 13.04 -13.32 -11.57
N PRO A 166 13.63 -12.41 -12.36
CA PRO A 166 13.04 -11.96 -13.62
C PRO A 166 12.84 -13.14 -14.56
N ARG A 167 11.65 -13.28 -15.14
CA ARG A 167 11.35 -14.28 -16.19
C ARG A 167 12.25 -14.01 -17.38
N ARG A 168 13.11 -14.99 -17.71
CA ARG A 168 13.87 -14.97 -18.97
C ARG A 168 12.87 -15.03 -20.14
N THR A 169 12.77 -13.94 -20.87
CA THR A 169 12.08 -13.92 -22.17
C THR A 169 12.83 -14.88 -23.10
N LYS A 170 12.21 -15.97 -23.50
CA LYS A 170 12.72 -16.78 -24.62
C LYS A 170 12.52 -15.98 -25.90
N ARG A 171 13.61 -15.72 -26.59
CA ARG A 171 13.59 -15.27 -27.99
C ARG A 171 13.07 -16.40 -28.88
#